data_1ad7aad6610fec7130e29ecea3728066
#
_entry.id   1ad7aad6610fec7130e29ecea3728066
#
_cell.length_a   1.000
_cell.length_b   1.000
_cell.length_c   1.000
_cell.angle_alpha   90.00
_cell.angle_beta   90.00
_cell.angle_gamma   90.00
#
_symmetry.space_group_name_H-M   'P 1'
#
loop_
_entity.id
_entity.type
_entity.pdbx_description
1 polymer ?
#
loop_
_entity_poly.entity_id
_entity_poly.type
_entity_poly.pdbx_seq_one_letter_code
_entity_poly.pdbx_strand_id
1 'polypeptide(L)'
;MSDFASASQLKDVKLRYDTVLTQVLPADIAVPLKAFGIETAEDLYECAANAGAGWFRPITGIDAERATALMHWLSRCGEDVGEVTERFFLPGTTQNLQAMSVATQASEDGIVPLERLEVPEKLTGRDGLNRAPTMACALDAEDDLSAIRVWLAARASNPNTLASYRKEAERFLLWCLRERRTALSSIRAGDAALYLRWLEGLGRTDEKAWAAAWRLPQSRWIGPKNMPRHSPAWRPFNGPLQSTSRRNAVVVVRQLFNFLKNTGYL
;
A
#
# COMPACT_ATOMS: atom_id res chain seq x y z
N MET A 1 31.75 -9.07 16.60
CA MET A 1 31.18 -10.15 15.77
C MET A 1 30.12 -10.78 16.63
N SER A 2 28.87 -10.42 16.41
CA SER A 2 27.73 -10.90 17.20
C SER A 2 27.16 -12.09 16.45
N ASP A 3 27.15 -13.27 17.09
CA ASP A 3 26.49 -14.46 16.58
C ASP A 3 24.98 -14.20 16.48
N PHE A 4 24.50 -14.04 15.27
CA PHE A 4 23.08 -13.93 14.99
C PHE A 4 22.44 -15.30 15.17
N ALA A 5 21.54 -15.43 16.15
CA ALA A 5 20.69 -16.60 16.25
C ALA A 5 19.79 -16.66 15.02
N SER A 6 20.14 -17.52 14.08
CA SER A 6 19.36 -17.82 12.87
C SER A 6 18.00 -18.39 13.27
N ALA A 7 16.98 -18.20 12.41
CA ALA A 7 15.61 -18.74 12.57
C ALA A 7 15.53 -20.24 12.94
N SER A 8 16.60 -20.98 12.66
CA SER A 8 16.78 -22.41 13.01
C SER A 8 17.12 -22.69 14.48
N GLN A 9 17.29 -21.67 15.33
CA GLN A 9 17.66 -21.84 16.74
C GLN A 9 16.48 -21.73 17.72
N LEU A 10 15.29 -21.33 17.26
CA LEU A 10 14.10 -21.35 18.09
C LEU A 10 13.61 -22.79 18.25
N LYS A 11 13.63 -23.30 19.49
CA LYS A 11 13.21 -24.68 19.78
C LYS A 11 11.73 -24.86 19.48
N ASP A 12 11.37 -25.92 18.81
CA ASP A 12 9.99 -26.32 18.60
C ASP A 12 9.40 -26.80 19.93
N VAL A 13 8.47 -26.02 20.48
CA VAL A 13 7.77 -26.27 21.74
C VAL A 13 6.28 -26.05 21.47
N LYS A 14 5.43 -26.98 21.92
CA LYS A 14 3.99 -26.76 21.79
C LYS A 14 3.58 -25.54 22.62
N LEU A 15 3.12 -24.47 21.93
CA LEU A 15 2.68 -23.23 22.55
C LEU A 15 1.18 -23.29 22.87
N ARG A 16 0.84 -22.74 24.01
CA ARG A 16 -0.53 -22.41 24.40
C ARG A 16 -0.63 -20.89 24.49
N TYR A 17 -1.84 -20.36 24.45
CA TYR A 17 -2.11 -18.92 24.54
C TYR A 17 -1.41 -18.28 25.78
N ASP A 18 -1.39 -18.97 26.92
CA ASP A 18 -0.81 -18.54 28.18
C ASP A 18 0.71 -18.85 28.33
N THR A 19 1.37 -19.40 27.30
CA THR A 19 2.80 -19.72 27.34
C THR A 19 3.64 -18.46 27.50
N VAL A 20 4.40 -18.39 28.60
CA VAL A 20 5.28 -17.25 28.92
C VAL A 20 6.52 -17.28 28.05
N LEU A 21 6.72 -16.25 27.22
CA LEU A 21 7.77 -16.20 26.19
C LEU A 21 9.19 -16.24 26.76
N THR A 22 9.42 -15.70 27.98
CA THR A 22 10.74 -15.75 28.63
C THR A 22 11.18 -17.17 29.02
N GLN A 23 10.28 -18.14 29.03
CA GLN A 23 10.58 -19.56 29.32
C GLN A 23 10.98 -20.35 28.07
N VAL A 24 10.58 -19.88 26.90
CA VAL A 24 10.69 -20.63 25.63
C VAL A 24 11.55 -19.94 24.59
N LEU A 25 11.76 -18.63 24.71
CA LEU A 25 12.61 -17.85 23.80
C LEU A 25 13.97 -17.50 24.42
N PRO A 26 15.01 -17.34 23.61
CA PRO A 26 16.30 -16.79 24.02
C PRO A 26 16.14 -15.39 24.66
N ALA A 27 16.99 -15.08 25.64
CA ALA A 27 16.88 -13.84 26.41
C ALA A 27 17.02 -12.56 25.54
N ASP A 28 17.83 -12.62 24.49
CA ASP A 28 18.03 -11.51 23.53
C ASP A 28 16.79 -11.19 22.69
N ILE A 29 15.81 -12.08 22.66
CA ILE A 29 14.50 -11.91 22.03
C ILE A 29 13.43 -11.66 23.10
N ALA A 30 13.41 -12.46 24.17
CA ALA A 30 12.38 -12.41 25.18
C ALA A 30 12.41 -11.10 25.99
N VAL A 31 13.60 -10.57 26.30
CA VAL A 31 13.73 -9.33 27.09
C VAL A 31 13.17 -8.11 26.36
N PRO A 32 13.51 -7.85 25.08
CA PRO A 32 12.88 -6.79 24.29
C PRO A 32 11.35 -6.91 24.19
N LEU A 33 10.81 -8.11 23.96
CA LEU A 33 9.38 -8.35 23.89
C LEU A 33 8.69 -8.01 25.22
N LYS A 34 9.24 -8.50 26.33
CA LYS A 34 8.73 -8.22 27.66
C LYS A 34 8.78 -6.72 28.01
N ALA A 35 9.86 -6.03 27.66
CA ALA A 35 10.00 -4.60 27.86
C ALA A 35 8.93 -3.79 27.10
N PHE A 36 8.40 -4.33 26.00
CA PHE A 36 7.32 -3.75 25.22
C PHE A 36 5.91 -4.16 25.71
N GLY A 37 5.82 -5.07 26.68
CA GLY A 37 4.56 -5.56 27.23
C GLY A 37 4.04 -6.85 26.59
N ILE A 38 4.87 -7.54 25.78
CA ILE A 38 4.56 -8.82 25.17
C ILE A 38 5.17 -9.93 26.05
N GLU A 39 4.36 -10.56 26.91
CA GLU A 39 4.85 -11.56 27.87
C GLU A 39 4.45 -12.99 27.48
N THR A 40 3.32 -13.17 26.80
CA THR A 40 2.75 -14.47 26.46
C THR A 40 2.71 -14.69 24.92
N ALA A 41 2.44 -15.93 24.53
CA ALA A 41 2.26 -16.26 23.11
C ALA A 41 1.02 -15.57 22.50
N GLU A 42 -0.04 -15.38 23.31
CA GLU A 42 -1.24 -14.62 22.95
C GLU A 42 -0.91 -13.14 22.70
N ASP A 43 -0.17 -12.49 23.60
CA ASP A 43 0.25 -11.09 23.44
C ASP A 43 1.05 -10.89 22.14
N LEU A 44 1.94 -11.83 21.81
CA LEU A 44 2.71 -11.80 20.59
C LEU A 44 1.82 -11.92 19.36
N TYR A 45 0.87 -12.88 19.39
CA TYR A 45 -0.09 -13.07 18.32
C TYR A 45 -0.98 -11.84 18.13
N GLU A 46 -1.55 -11.31 19.20
CA GLU A 46 -2.42 -10.14 19.14
C GLU A 46 -1.68 -8.89 18.65
N CYS A 47 -0.46 -8.67 19.13
CA CYS A 47 0.37 -7.57 18.65
C CYS A 47 0.59 -7.64 17.14
N ALA A 48 0.94 -8.83 16.61
CA ALA A 48 1.12 -9.05 15.20
C ALA A 48 -0.21 -8.98 14.41
N ALA A 49 -1.30 -9.50 14.98
CA ALA A 49 -2.63 -9.47 14.38
C ALA A 49 -3.17 -8.05 14.23
N ASN A 50 -2.92 -7.19 15.20
CA ASN A 50 -3.39 -5.80 15.21
C ASN A 50 -2.52 -4.88 14.33
N ALA A 51 -1.19 -5.03 14.40
CA ALA A 51 -0.25 -4.16 13.70
C ALA A 51 0.17 -4.66 12.32
N GLY A 52 -0.10 -5.94 11.97
CA GLY A 52 0.32 -6.56 10.73
C GLY A 52 1.84 -6.70 10.61
N ALA A 53 2.37 -6.76 9.40
CA ALA A 53 3.80 -7.01 9.11
C ALA A 53 4.79 -6.02 9.76
N GLY A 54 4.32 -4.89 10.26
CA GLY A 54 5.14 -3.88 10.93
C GLY A 54 5.15 -3.94 12.46
N TRP A 55 4.57 -4.96 13.06
CA TRP A 55 4.35 -5.10 14.49
C TRP A 55 5.61 -4.89 15.36
N PHE A 56 6.76 -5.30 14.87
CA PHE A 56 8.03 -5.25 15.58
C PHE A 56 8.72 -3.88 15.57
N ARG A 57 8.34 -2.96 14.66
CA ARG A 57 9.04 -1.68 14.46
C ARG A 57 9.19 -0.83 15.72
N PRO A 58 8.21 -0.78 16.64
CA PRO A 58 8.37 -0.02 17.87
C PRO A 58 9.21 -0.75 18.94
N ILE A 59 9.61 -2.02 18.72
CA ILE A 59 10.31 -2.85 19.70
C ILE A 59 11.81 -2.76 19.50
N THR A 60 12.49 -2.00 20.34
CA THR A 60 13.96 -1.89 20.29
C THR A 60 14.62 -3.25 20.52
N GLY A 61 15.45 -3.69 19.56
CA GLY A 61 16.15 -4.98 19.64
C GLY A 61 15.48 -6.12 18.85
N ILE A 62 14.29 -5.89 18.27
CA ILE A 62 13.65 -6.82 17.32
C ILE A 62 13.72 -6.20 15.93
N ASP A 63 14.55 -6.76 15.06
CA ASP A 63 14.63 -6.40 13.65
C ASP A 63 13.68 -7.24 12.77
N ALA A 64 13.68 -6.97 11.48
CA ALA A 64 12.80 -7.65 10.52
C ALA A 64 13.09 -9.16 10.41
N GLU A 65 14.34 -9.58 10.58
CA GLU A 65 14.75 -10.98 10.50
C GLU A 65 14.26 -11.75 11.73
N ARG A 66 14.47 -11.20 12.92
CA ARG A 66 13.97 -11.76 14.19
C ARG A 66 12.45 -11.82 14.23
N ALA A 67 11.78 -10.76 13.76
CA ALA A 67 10.31 -10.72 13.68
C ALA A 67 9.78 -11.82 12.75
N THR A 68 10.41 -12.02 11.60
CA THR A 68 10.06 -13.10 10.67
C THR A 68 10.27 -14.48 11.29
N ALA A 69 11.41 -14.67 11.96
CA ALA A 69 11.71 -15.94 12.65
C ALA A 69 10.68 -16.25 13.75
N LEU A 70 10.27 -15.24 14.52
CA LEU A 70 9.22 -15.37 15.53
C LEU A 70 7.86 -15.74 14.95
N MET A 71 7.46 -15.14 13.83
CA MET A 71 6.18 -15.47 13.19
C MET A 71 6.20 -16.89 12.60
N HIS A 72 7.32 -17.34 12.03
CA HIS A 72 7.46 -18.73 11.57
C HIS A 72 7.43 -19.72 12.73
N TRP A 73 8.09 -19.37 13.82
CA TRP A 73 8.07 -20.18 15.03
C TRP A 73 6.65 -20.28 15.62
N LEU A 74 5.95 -19.15 15.72
CA LEU A 74 4.57 -19.09 16.18
C LEU A 74 3.64 -19.90 15.26
N SER A 75 3.83 -19.84 13.95
CA SER A 75 3.05 -20.62 12.97
C SER A 75 3.24 -22.14 13.12
N ARG A 76 4.47 -22.59 13.45
CA ARG A 76 4.76 -24.02 13.62
C ARG A 76 4.33 -24.57 14.99
N CYS A 77 4.42 -23.73 16.02
CA CYS A 77 4.31 -24.19 17.40
C CYS A 77 3.00 -23.76 18.06
N GLY A 78 2.28 -22.80 17.49
CA GLY A 78 1.17 -22.08 18.10
C GLY A 78 -0.21 -22.41 17.55
N GLU A 79 -0.49 -23.68 17.19
CA GLU A 79 -1.83 -24.08 16.67
C GLU A 79 -2.98 -23.66 17.60
N ASP A 80 -2.76 -23.71 18.91
CA ASP A 80 -3.74 -23.33 19.93
C ASP A 80 -3.76 -21.81 20.22
N VAL A 81 -2.86 -21.01 19.62
CA VAL A 81 -2.75 -19.55 19.87
C VAL A 81 -3.49 -18.74 18.82
N GLY A 82 -3.40 -19.15 17.55
CA GLY A 82 -4.08 -18.51 16.45
C GLY A 82 -3.39 -18.74 15.10
N GLU A 83 -4.12 -18.52 14.02
CA GLU A 83 -3.62 -18.72 12.67
C GLU A 83 -2.70 -17.56 12.25
N VAL A 84 -1.41 -17.86 12.07
CA VAL A 84 -0.42 -16.92 11.55
C VAL A 84 -0.57 -16.84 10.03
N THR A 85 -1.09 -15.73 9.54
CA THR A 85 -1.35 -15.48 8.12
C THR A 85 -0.23 -14.66 7.47
N GLU A 86 -0.19 -14.61 6.14
CA GLU A 86 0.81 -13.82 5.38
C GLU A 86 0.89 -12.34 5.78
N ARG A 87 -0.18 -11.79 6.35
CA ARG A 87 -0.22 -10.38 6.81
C ARG A 87 0.77 -10.08 7.94
N PHE A 88 1.29 -11.09 8.64
CA PHE A 88 2.23 -10.94 9.76
C PHE A 88 3.68 -10.82 9.30
N PHE A 89 3.96 -11.09 8.03
CA PHE A 89 5.30 -11.07 7.46
C PHE A 89 5.54 -9.81 6.63
N LEU A 90 6.77 -9.29 6.70
CA LEU A 90 7.18 -8.23 5.77
C LEU A 90 7.25 -8.78 4.34
N PRO A 91 6.81 -8.02 3.33
CA PRO A 91 7.03 -8.38 1.94
C PRO A 91 8.53 -8.50 1.68
N GLY A 92 8.98 -9.67 1.18
CA GLY A 92 10.38 -9.89 0.80
C GLY A 92 11.17 -10.84 1.69
N THR A 93 10.59 -11.42 2.74
CA THR A 93 11.22 -12.49 3.51
C THR A 93 10.97 -13.88 2.88
N THR A 94 11.97 -14.70 2.90
CA THR A 94 12.32 -15.91 2.13
C THR A 94 11.26 -16.99 1.85
N GLN A 95 10.00 -16.82 2.18
CA GLN A 95 8.95 -17.79 1.81
C GLN A 95 8.14 -17.39 0.58
N ASN A 96 8.52 -16.35 -0.13
CA ASN A 96 7.72 -15.79 -1.22
C ASN A 96 8.38 -15.84 -2.60
N LEU A 97 9.09 -16.91 -2.95
CA LEU A 97 9.51 -17.11 -4.35
C LEU A 97 8.29 -17.24 -5.30
N GLN A 98 7.17 -17.80 -4.84
CA GLN A 98 5.92 -17.81 -5.59
C GLN A 98 5.16 -16.48 -5.50
N ALA A 99 5.11 -15.84 -4.32
CA ALA A 99 4.53 -14.52 -4.19
C ALA A 99 5.43 -13.41 -4.77
N MET A 100 6.75 -13.60 -4.84
CA MET A 100 7.65 -12.71 -5.59
C MET A 100 7.40 -12.79 -7.10
N SER A 101 7.09 -13.95 -7.67
CA SER A 101 6.74 -14.03 -9.09
C SER A 101 5.41 -13.34 -9.40
N VAL A 102 4.41 -13.44 -8.51
CA VAL A 102 3.14 -12.70 -8.61
C VAL A 102 3.34 -11.20 -8.28
N ALA A 103 4.21 -10.87 -7.32
CA ALA A 103 4.55 -9.47 -7.00
C ALA A 103 5.39 -8.82 -8.10
N THR A 104 6.27 -9.56 -8.77
CA THR A 104 7.04 -9.09 -9.93
C THR A 104 6.11 -8.84 -11.12
N GLN A 105 5.14 -9.71 -11.38
CA GLN A 105 4.11 -9.49 -12.39
C GLN A 105 3.17 -8.32 -12.04
N ALA A 106 2.81 -8.16 -10.77
CA ALA A 106 2.05 -6.98 -10.31
C ALA A 106 2.86 -5.68 -10.42
N SER A 107 4.20 -5.76 -10.34
CA SER A 107 5.12 -4.63 -10.53
C SER A 107 5.32 -4.25 -12.00
N GLU A 108 5.20 -5.19 -12.95
CA GLU A 108 5.38 -4.89 -14.38
C GLU A 108 4.38 -3.86 -14.91
N ASP A 109 3.14 -3.88 -14.43
CA ASP A 109 2.13 -2.88 -14.82
C ASP A 109 2.16 -1.64 -13.92
N GLY A 110 2.90 -1.68 -12.80
CA GLY A 110 3.09 -0.58 -11.87
C GLY A 110 1.79 -0.06 -11.23
N ILE A 111 0.73 -0.87 -11.15
CA ILE A 111 -0.48 -0.55 -10.38
C ILE A 111 -0.26 -0.98 -8.94
N VAL A 112 0.22 -0.05 -8.14
CA VAL A 112 0.55 -0.22 -6.73
C VAL A 112 0.03 0.97 -5.92
N PRO A 113 -0.16 0.83 -4.59
CA PRO A 113 -0.54 1.95 -3.74
C PRO A 113 0.47 3.12 -3.80
N LEU A 114 -0.01 4.35 -3.52
CA LEU A 114 0.80 5.57 -3.54
C LEU A 114 2.10 5.47 -2.72
N GLU A 115 2.09 4.69 -1.65
CA GLU A 115 3.24 4.50 -0.76
C GLU A 115 4.39 3.74 -1.42
N ARG A 116 4.07 2.91 -2.42
CA ARG A 116 5.03 2.09 -3.16
C ARG A 116 5.15 2.49 -4.63
N LEU A 117 4.46 3.58 -5.01
CA LEU A 117 4.43 4.03 -6.39
C LEU A 117 5.77 4.64 -6.78
N GLU A 118 6.43 4.03 -7.73
CA GLU A 118 7.58 4.57 -8.44
C GLU A 118 7.10 5.15 -9.76
N VAL A 119 7.32 6.45 -9.93
CA VAL A 119 6.92 7.16 -11.13
C VAL A 119 8.10 7.22 -12.09
N PRO A 120 7.95 6.74 -13.34
CA PRO A 120 9.00 6.88 -14.35
C PRO A 120 9.40 8.35 -14.54
N GLU A 121 10.68 8.64 -14.69
CA GLU A 121 11.22 10.00 -14.77
C GLU A 121 10.45 10.90 -15.76
N LYS A 122 10.13 10.38 -16.95
CA LYS A 122 9.38 11.09 -17.98
C LYS A 122 7.91 11.40 -17.64
N LEU A 123 7.39 10.82 -16.55
CA LEU A 123 6.00 10.96 -16.10
C LEU A 123 5.88 11.57 -14.70
N THR A 124 6.99 12.02 -14.12
CA THR A 124 7.01 12.65 -12.78
C THR A 124 6.22 13.95 -12.74
N GLY A 125 6.10 14.64 -13.86
CA GLY A 125 5.43 15.93 -13.96
C GLY A 125 6.31 17.11 -13.54
N ARG A 126 7.62 16.91 -13.35
CA ARG A 126 8.57 18.03 -13.14
C ARG A 126 8.48 19.06 -14.27
N ASP A 127 8.46 18.56 -15.51
CA ASP A 127 8.31 19.35 -16.74
C ASP A 127 6.91 19.21 -17.34
N GLY A 128 5.88 19.12 -16.50
CA GLY A 128 4.50 18.97 -16.92
C GLY A 128 4.00 20.17 -17.73
N LEU A 129 3.18 19.92 -18.78
CA LEU A 129 2.70 20.96 -19.72
C LEU A 129 1.98 22.13 -19.04
N ASN A 130 1.33 21.88 -17.90
CA ASN A 130 0.56 22.88 -17.17
C ASN A 130 1.28 23.36 -15.91
N ARG A 131 2.58 23.02 -15.74
CA ARG A 131 3.36 23.48 -14.60
C ARG A 131 3.54 24.99 -14.64
N ALA A 132 3.22 25.64 -13.53
CA ALA A 132 3.56 27.05 -13.36
C ALA A 132 5.08 27.23 -13.14
N PRO A 133 5.64 28.41 -13.43
CA PRO A 133 7.04 28.70 -13.11
C PRO A 133 7.31 28.50 -11.61
N THR A 134 8.44 27.88 -11.27
CA THR A 134 8.82 27.54 -9.89
C THR A 134 8.76 28.73 -8.92
N MET A 135 9.07 29.93 -9.38
CA MET A 135 9.01 31.17 -8.58
C MET A 135 7.58 31.57 -8.15
N ALA A 136 6.55 31.05 -8.83
CA ALA A 136 5.14 31.31 -8.52
C ALA A 136 4.52 30.21 -7.63
N CYS A 137 5.25 29.12 -7.42
CA CYS A 137 4.75 27.96 -6.68
C CYS A 137 4.97 28.12 -5.17
N ALA A 138 3.87 28.19 -4.43
CA ALA A 138 3.89 28.20 -2.96
C ALA A 138 3.96 26.78 -2.36
N LEU A 139 4.00 25.73 -3.21
CA LEU A 139 4.01 24.34 -2.80
C LEU A 139 5.44 23.79 -2.84
N ASP A 140 5.89 23.25 -1.71
CA ASP A 140 7.17 22.52 -1.65
C ASP A 140 6.99 21.11 -2.22
N ALA A 141 6.95 21.04 -3.55
CA ALA A 141 6.76 19.80 -4.28
C ALA A 141 7.46 19.85 -5.65
N GLU A 142 8.41 18.95 -5.86
CA GLU A 142 9.18 18.87 -7.10
C GLU A 142 8.39 18.20 -8.23
N ASP A 143 7.51 17.25 -7.90
CA ASP A 143 6.79 16.41 -8.85
C ASP A 143 5.32 16.19 -8.46
N ASP A 144 4.55 15.59 -9.36
CA ASP A 144 3.11 15.37 -9.18
C ASP A 144 2.78 14.48 -7.96
N LEU A 145 3.62 13.48 -7.67
CA LEU A 145 3.40 12.58 -6.54
C LEU A 145 3.64 13.29 -5.21
N SER A 146 4.70 14.10 -5.11
CA SER A 146 4.97 14.92 -3.93
C SER A 146 3.89 15.98 -3.72
N ALA A 147 3.41 16.62 -4.77
CA ALA A 147 2.30 17.56 -4.71
C ALA A 147 1.00 16.93 -4.17
N ILE A 148 0.67 15.71 -4.60
CA ILE A 148 -0.45 14.93 -4.05
C ILE A 148 -0.23 14.62 -2.57
N ARG A 149 0.98 14.23 -2.16
CA ARG A 149 1.29 13.94 -0.76
C ARG A 149 1.10 15.18 0.14
N VAL A 150 1.54 16.35 -0.29
CA VAL A 150 1.32 17.62 0.43
C VAL A 150 -0.18 17.93 0.50
N TRP A 151 -0.92 17.79 -0.60
CA TRP A 151 -2.37 17.98 -0.61
C TRP A 151 -3.10 17.04 0.36
N LEU A 152 -2.69 15.78 0.47
CA LEU A 152 -3.25 14.80 1.42
C LEU A 152 -2.88 15.13 2.86
N ALA A 153 -1.64 15.56 3.12
CA ALA A 153 -1.18 15.96 4.45
C ALA A 153 -2.00 17.13 5.02
N ALA A 154 -2.40 18.10 4.19
CA ALA A 154 -3.28 19.18 4.58
C ALA A 154 -4.70 18.75 5.02
N ARG A 155 -5.04 17.46 4.87
CA ARG A 155 -6.34 16.85 5.23
C ARG A 155 -6.23 15.77 6.31
N ALA A 156 -5.07 15.64 6.92
CA ALA A 156 -4.77 14.57 7.88
C ALA A 156 -5.61 14.65 9.17
N SER A 157 -6.19 15.80 9.49
CA SER A 157 -7.04 16.02 10.68
C SER A 157 -8.31 15.16 10.71
N ASN A 158 -8.80 14.69 9.55
CA ASN A 158 -9.97 13.81 9.48
C ASN A 158 -9.62 12.51 8.75
N PRO A 159 -9.45 11.37 9.47
CA PRO A 159 -9.03 10.10 8.89
C PRO A 159 -9.93 9.58 7.76
N ASN A 160 -11.26 9.74 7.88
CA ASN A 160 -12.21 9.27 6.87
C ASN A 160 -12.11 10.11 5.59
N THR A 161 -11.98 11.42 5.74
CA THR A 161 -11.77 12.33 4.62
C THR A 161 -10.44 12.02 3.94
N LEU A 162 -9.37 11.89 4.71
CA LEU A 162 -8.05 11.54 4.19
C LEU A 162 -8.08 10.22 3.40
N ALA A 163 -8.70 9.18 3.95
CA ALA A 163 -8.81 7.88 3.29
C ALA A 163 -9.58 7.96 1.96
N SER A 164 -10.69 8.71 1.95
CA SER A 164 -11.49 8.93 0.73
C SER A 164 -10.72 9.71 -0.33
N TYR A 165 -10.06 10.79 0.05
CA TYR A 165 -9.30 11.65 -0.85
C TYR A 165 -8.06 10.92 -1.39
N ARG A 166 -7.32 10.21 -0.54
CA ARG A 166 -6.19 9.39 -0.96
C ARG A 166 -6.61 8.36 -2.00
N LYS A 167 -7.70 7.64 -1.75
CA LYS A 167 -8.23 6.63 -2.66
C LYS A 167 -8.52 7.19 -4.06
N GLU A 168 -9.20 8.32 -4.15
CA GLU A 168 -9.59 8.88 -5.45
C GLU A 168 -8.40 9.57 -6.16
N ALA A 169 -7.50 10.24 -5.43
CA ALA A 169 -6.28 10.79 -5.99
C ALA A 169 -5.34 9.69 -6.52
N GLU A 170 -5.20 8.59 -5.80
CA GLU A 170 -4.44 7.41 -6.20
C GLU A 170 -5.00 6.79 -7.49
N ARG A 171 -6.31 6.58 -7.56
CA ARG A 171 -6.99 6.06 -8.75
C ARG A 171 -6.74 6.92 -9.97
N PHE A 172 -6.87 8.23 -9.81
CA PHE A 172 -6.66 9.18 -10.89
C PHE A 172 -5.19 9.24 -11.33
N LEU A 173 -4.25 9.33 -10.39
CA LEU A 173 -2.82 9.32 -10.71
C LEU A 173 -2.40 8.03 -11.42
N LEU A 174 -2.82 6.88 -10.92
CA LEU A 174 -2.55 5.59 -11.57
C LEU A 174 -3.14 5.54 -12.98
N TRP A 175 -4.35 6.05 -13.19
CA TRP A 175 -4.96 6.17 -14.52
C TRP A 175 -4.13 7.07 -15.44
N CYS A 176 -3.69 8.23 -14.97
CA CYS A 176 -2.81 9.11 -15.74
C CYS A 176 -1.53 8.39 -16.17
N LEU A 177 -0.87 7.73 -15.24
CA LEU A 177 0.43 7.10 -15.47
C LEU A 177 0.34 5.82 -16.32
N ARG A 178 -0.67 4.98 -16.09
CA ARG A 178 -0.73 3.63 -16.66
C ARG A 178 -1.62 3.54 -17.88
N GLU A 179 -2.75 4.20 -17.87
CA GLU A 179 -3.70 4.21 -18.98
C GLU A 179 -3.34 5.29 -20.00
N ARG A 180 -3.13 6.53 -19.54
CA ARG A 180 -2.85 7.68 -20.39
C ARG A 180 -1.37 7.86 -20.74
N ARG A 181 -0.46 7.27 -19.97
CA ARG A 181 1.00 7.48 -20.11
C ARG A 181 1.37 8.96 -20.11
N THR A 182 0.76 9.71 -19.22
CA THR A 182 0.87 11.17 -19.14
C THR A 182 1.04 11.57 -17.67
N ALA A 183 1.89 12.54 -17.40
CA ALA A 183 2.00 13.14 -16.07
C ALA A 183 0.68 13.83 -15.69
N LEU A 184 0.34 13.86 -14.39
CA LEU A 184 -0.88 14.52 -13.91
C LEU A 184 -0.88 16.01 -14.28
N SER A 185 0.26 16.69 -14.14
CA SER A 185 0.44 18.09 -14.54
C SER A 185 0.40 18.35 -16.05
N SER A 186 0.29 17.30 -16.86
CA SER A 186 0.14 17.38 -18.32
C SER A 186 -1.26 17.01 -18.82
N ILE A 187 -2.19 16.71 -17.92
CA ILE A 187 -3.57 16.34 -18.27
C ILE A 187 -4.31 17.54 -18.86
N ARG A 188 -5.08 17.29 -19.92
CA ARG A 188 -5.89 18.27 -20.64
C ARG A 188 -7.38 18.10 -20.32
N ALA A 189 -8.19 19.10 -20.66
CA ALA A 189 -9.63 19.07 -20.42
C ALA A 189 -10.34 17.84 -21.03
N GLY A 190 -9.91 17.39 -22.21
CA GLY A 190 -10.44 16.18 -22.85
C GLY A 190 -10.16 14.90 -22.07
N ASP A 191 -9.08 14.84 -21.31
CA ASP A 191 -8.73 13.66 -20.50
C ASP A 191 -9.71 13.46 -19.33
N ALA A 192 -10.30 14.52 -18.81
CA ALA A 192 -11.34 14.41 -17.78
C ALA A 192 -12.59 13.66 -18.30
N ALA A 193 -13.01 13.91 -19.53
CA ALA A 193 -14.11 13.19 -20.15
C ALA A 193 -13.73 11.72 -20.45
N LEU A 194 -12.47 11.46 -20.81
CA LEU A 194 -11.95 10.10 -20.98
C LEU A 194 -11.95 9.33 -19.67
N TYR A 195 -11.51 9.97 -18.56
CA TYR A 195 -11.53 9.34 -17.24
C TYR A 195 -12.93 8.96 -16.81
N LEU A 196 -13.91 9.84 -17.04
CA LEU A 196 -15.31 9.53 -16.74
C LEU A 196 -15.82 8.32 -17.52
N ARG A 197 -15.59 8.27 -18.83
CA ARG A 197 -15.97 7.12 -19.67
C ARG A 197 -15.27 5.84 -19.22
N TRP A 198 -14.00 5.95 -18.87
CA TRP A 198 -13.22 4.83 -18.34
C TRP A 198 -13.82 4.31 -17.02
N LEU A 199 -14.16 5.18 -16.05
CA LEU A 199 -14.84 4.81 -14.81
C LEU A 199 -16.23 4.19 -15.03
N GLU A 200 -16.94 4.64 -16.06
CA GLU A 200 -18.26 4.11 -16.42
C GLU A 200 -18.17 2.69 -16.97
N GLY A 201 -17.19 2.43 -17.80
CA GLY A 201 -16.97 1.12 -18.42
C GLY A 201 -16.34 0.09 -17.51
N LEU A 202 -15.55 0.52 -16.54
CA LEU A 202 -14.75 -0.38 -15.68
C LEU A 202 -15.66 -1.36 -14.91
N GLY A 203 -15.47 -2.65 -15.15
CA GLY A 203 -16.26 -3.74 -14.55
C GLY A 203 -17.68 -3.91 -15.11
N ARG A 204 -18.01 -3.21 -16.22
CA ARG A 204 -19.30 -3.30 -16.90
C ARG A 204 -19.20 -3.64 -18.38
N THR A 205 -18.09 -3.28 -19.01
CA THR A 205 -17.83 -3.57 -20.41
C THR A 205 -17.24 -4.98 -20.52
N ASP A 206 -17.61 -5.73 -21.55
CA ASP A 206 -16.95 -7.01 -21.84
C ASP A 206 -15.45 -6.81 -22.17
N GLU A 207 -14.64 -7.86 -21.93
CA GLU A 207 -13.17 -7.75 -22.04
C GLU A 207 -12.71 -7.43 -23.46
N LYS A 208 -13.41 -7.87 -24.50
CA LYS A 208 -13.05 -7.60 -25.89
C LYS A 208 -13.26 -6.12 -26.24
N ALA A 209 -14.43 -5.57 -25.89
CA ALA A 209 -14.72 -4.15 -26.08
C ALA A 209 -13.84 -3.26 -25.20
N TRP A 210 -13.53 -3.72 -23.98
CA TRP A 210 -12.60 -3.02 -23.10
C TRP A 210 -11.20 -2.96 -23.69
N ALA A 211 -10.64 -4.09 -24.14
CA ALA A 211 -9.31 -4.16 -24.72
C ALA A 211 -9.18 -3.36 -26.03
N ALA A 212 -10.28 -3.15 -26.75
CA ALA A 212 -10.30 -2.29 -27.95
C ALA A 212 -10.22 -0.79 -27.60
N ALA A 213 -10.68 -0.38 -26.42
CA ALA A 213 -10.77 1.02 -26.00
C ALA A 213 -9.64 1.44 -25.03
N TRP A 214 -9.14 0.51 -24.22
CA TRP A 214 -8.26 0.80 -23.09
C TRP A 214 -7.01 -0.07 -23.10
N ARG A 215 -5.99 0.45 -22.47
CA ARG A 215 -4.63 -0.09 -22.54
C ARG A 215 -4.42 -1.33 -21.68
N LEU A 216 -4.92 -1.29 -20.44
CA LEU A 216 -4.75 -2.38 -19.49
C LEU A 216 -6.06 -3.15 -19.29
N PRO A 217 -6.00 -4.49 -19.13
CA PRO A 217 -7.19 -5.28 -18.88
C PRO A 217 -7.85 -4.90 -17.54
N GLN A 218 -9.16 -5.10 -17.43
CA GLN A 218 -9.94 -4.73 -16.24
C GLN A 218 -9.43 -5.42 -14.97
N SER A 219 -8.91 -6.65 -15.09
CA SER A 219 -8.33 -7.42 -13.98
C SER A 219 -7.12 -6.75 -13.32
N ARG A 220 -6.45 -5.82 -14.01
CA ARG A 220 -5.37 -5.01 -13.40
C ARG A 220 -5.90 -3.88 -12.53
N TRP A 221 -7.13 -3.46 -12.73
CA TRP A 221 -7.78 -2.38 -12.01
C TRP A 221 -8.72 -2.86 -10.91
N ILE A 222 -9.38 -4.00 -11.11
CA ILE A 222 -10.34 -4.58 -10.19
C ILE A 222 -9.73 -5.80 -9.50
N GLY A 223 -9.76 -5.81 -8.17
CA GLY A 223 -9.28 -6.90 -7.34
C GLY A 223 -10.28 -7.34 -6.28
N PRO A 224 -9.90 -8.33 -5.46
CA PRO A 224 -10.71 -8.80 -4.36
C PRO A 224 -11.04 -7.69 -3.36
N LYS A 225 -12.19 -7.81 -2.69
CA LYS A 225 -12.58 -6.88 -1.61
C LYS A 225 -11.64 -7.04 -0.41
N ASN A 226 -11.45 -5.95 0.31
CA ASN A 226 -10.72 -5.91 1.58
C ASN A 226 -9.25 -6.37 1.49
N MET A 227 -8.64 -6.27 0.31
CA MET A 227 -7.21 -6.56 0.18
C MET A 227 -6.36 -5.52 0.91
N PRO A 228 -5.44 -5.95 1.79
CA PRO A 228 -4.47 -5.07 2.41
C PRO A 228 -3.63 -4.34 1.36
N ARG A 229 -3.26 -3.09 1.64
CA ARG A 229 -2.50 -2.25 0.69
C ARG A 229 -1.11 -2.82 0.32
N HIS A 230 -0.54 -3.63 1.19
CA HIS A 230 0.75 -4.30 0.92
C HIS A 230 0.62 -5.60 0.11
N SER A 231 -0.60 -6.12 -0.08
CA SER A 231 -0.82 -7.38 -0.82
C SER A 231 -0.49 -7.22 -2.31
N PRO A 232 0.14 -8.20 -2.94
CA PRO A 232 0.31 -8.25 -4.40
C PRO A 232 -1.02 -8.30 -5.17
N ALA A 233 -2.07 -8.82 -4.54
CA ALA A 233 -3.42 -8.87 -5.10
C ALA A 233 -4.20 -7.54 -4.94
N TRP A 234 -3.61 -6.53 -4.27
CA TRP A 234 -4.26 -5.24 -4.14
C TRP A 234 -4.50 -4.59 -5.50
N ARG A 235 -5.69 -4.03 -5.66
CA ARG A 235 -6.06 -3.22 -6.82
C ARG A 235 -6.84 -1.99 -6.34
N PRO A 236 -6.82 -0.89 -7.13
CA PRO A 236 -7.47 0.36 -6.70
C PRO A 236 -9.00 0.28 -6.67
N PHE A 237 -9.60 -0.74 -7.29
CA PHE A 237 -11.04 -0.95 -7.33
C PHE A 237 -11.42 -2.36 -6.85
N ASN A 238 -12.58 -2.48 -6.21
CA ASN A 238 -13.16 -3.76 -5.75
C ASN A 238 -14.36 -4.18 -6.62
N GLY A 239 -14.54 -3.51 -7.75
CA GLY A 239 -15.65 -3.70 -8.67
C GLY A 239 -16.08 -2.38 -9.32
N PRO A 240 -17.14 -2.42 -10.15
CA PRO A 240 -17.67 -1.25 -10.85
C PRO A 240 -18.21 -0.20 -9.88
N LEU A 241 -17.92 1.07 -10.14
CA LEU A 241 -18.39 2.18 -9.29
C LEU A 241 -19.84 2.54 -9.59
N GLN A 242 -20.65 2.74 -8.55
CA GLN A 242 -21.99 3.33 -8.67
C GLN A 242 -21.91 4.80 -9.12
N SER A 243 -23.00 5.35 -9.65
CA SER A 243 -23.05 6.73 -10.16
C SER A 243 -22.65 7.78 -9.12
N THR A 244 -23.10 7.61 -7.87
CA THR A 244 -22.72 8.47 -6.74
C THR A 244 -21.21 8.41 -6.45
N SER A 245 -20.62 7.21 -6.48
CA SER A 245 -19.18 7.02 -6.27
C SER A 245 -18.36 7.64 -7.41
N ARG A 246 -18.81 7.54 -8.66
CA ARG A 246 -18.16 8.21 -9.80
C ARG A 246 -18.22 9.73 -9.68
N ARG A 247 -19.38 10.29 -9.25
CA ARG A 247 -19.48 11.73 -8.97
C ARG A 247 -18.51 12.18 -7.88
N ASN A 248 -18.42 11.40 -6.79
CA ASN A 248 -17.48 11.71 -5.71
C ASN A 248 -16.03 11.69 -6.20
N ALA A 249 -15.64 10.69 -7.02
CA ALA A 249 -14.31 10.63 -7.60
C ALA A 249 -13.96 11.90 -8.38
N VAL A 250 -14.88 12.38 -9.21
CA VAL A 250 -14.70 13.63 -9.98
C VAL A 250 -14.61 14.87 -9.06
N VAL A 251 -15.42 14.92 -8.02
CA VAL A 251 -15.37 16.02 -7.05
C VAL A 251 -14.01 16.08 -6.36
N VAL A 252 -13.49 14.93 -5.94
CA VAL A 252 -12.18 14.85 -5.28
C VAL A 252 -11.05 15.23 -6.24
N VAL A 253 -11.07 14.72 -7.48
CA VAL A 253 -10.08 15.10 -8.50
C VAL A 253 -10.12 16.59 -8.79
N ARG A 254 -11.33 17.18 -8.93
CA ARG A 254 -11.47 18.63 -9.11
C ARG A 254 -10.90 19.43 -7.93
N GLN A 255 -11.09 18.94 -6.68
CA GLN A 255 -10.52 19.60 -5.51
C GLN A 255 -8.99 19.50 -5.48
N LEU A 256 -8.41 18.39 -5.95
CA LEU A 256 -6.97 18.28 -6.12
C LEU A 256 -6.46 19.33 -7.12
N PHE A 257 -7.06 19.43 -8.31
CA PHE A 257 -6.64 20.41 -9.31
C PHE A 257 -6.84 21.86 -8.84
N ASN A 258 -7.93 22.16 -8.13
CA ASN A 258 -8.13 23.49 -7.54
C ASN A 258 -7.02 23.83 -6.52
N PHE A 259 -6.61 22.85 -5.70
CA PHE A 259 -5.51 23.06 -4.78
C PHE A 259 -4.20 23.32 -5.52
N LEU A 260 -3.85 22.47 -6.49
CA LEU A 260 -2.64 22.61 -7.27
C LEU A 260 -2.58 23.95 -8.01
N LYS A 261 -3.70 24.40 -8.57
CA LYS A 261 -3.82 25.71 -9.22
C LYS A 261 -3.69 26.85 -8.22
N ASN A 262 -4.38 26.79 -7.08
CA ASN A 262 -4.36 27.86 -6.08
C ASN A 262 -3.01 28.03 -5.37
N THR A 263 -2.20 26.97 -5.35
CA THR A 263 -0.83 26.98 -4.81
C THR A 263 0.23 27.33 -5.84
N GLY A 264 -0.17 27.59 -7.09
CA GLY A 264 0.76 27.90 -8.17
C GLY A 264 1.60 26.71 -8.61
N TYR A 265 1.14 25.48 -8.34
CA TYR A 265 1.81 24.28 -8.86
C TYR A 265 1.46 24.05 -10.35
N LEU A 266 0.22 24.36 -10.73
CA LEU A 266 -0.31 24.34 -12.10
C LEU A 266 -0.75 25.74 -12.54
#